data_1b97b26b0935c7115af414661f089265
#
_entry.id   1b97b26b0935c7115af414661f089265
#
_cell.length_a   1.000
_cell.length_b   1.000
_cell.length_c   1.000
_cell.angle_alpha   90.00
_cell.angle_beta   90.00
_cell.angle_gamma   90.00
#
_symmetry.space_group_name_H-M   'P 1'
#
loop_
_entity.id
_entity.type
_entity.pdbx_description
1 polymer ?
#
loop_
_entity_poly.entity_id
_entity_poly.type
_entity_poly.pdbx_seq_one_letter_code
_entity_poly.pdbx_strand_id
1 'polypeptide(L)'
;MIKRILNYKNEEDKKVLSQKSETVENINEVKDLIQDLKDTLHSIPDAKGLSAIQLGINKRVCVCSWGSDEVLLINPVITRSRGEQAYLEGCLSVPGIYKKVTRFQKVWCSYLDENGKQQKIAQGGRMSDIIQHELDHFEGECKLYNE
;
A
#
# COMPACT_ATOMS: atom_id res chain seq x y z
N MET A 1 -16.21 5.95 -3.10
CA MET A 1 -16.80 6.24 -1.76
C MET A 1 -15.72 6.21 -0.69
N ILE A 2 -15.68 7.20 0.15
CA ILE A 2 -14.74 7.24 1.27
C ILE A 2 -15.11 6.16 2.27
N LYS A 3 -14.14 5.33 2.66
CA LYS A 3 -14.32 4.21 3.58
C LYS A 3 -13.56 4.42 4.89
N ARG A 4 -14.00 3.73 5.93
CA ARG A 4 -13.30 3.70 7.20
C ARG A 4 -11.98 2.93 7.04
N ILE A 5 -10.91 3.50 7.58
CA ILE A 5 -9.59 2.84 7.60
C ILE A 5 -9.49 2.02 8.89
N LEU A 6 -9.10 0.76 8.75
CA LEU A 6 -8.90 -0.13 9.88
C LEU A 6 -7.72 0.34 10.74
N ASN A 7 -7.82 0.10 12.05
CA ASN A 7 -6.85 0.58 13.03
C ASN A 7 -6.33 -0.59 13.88
N TYR A 8 -5.02 -0.70 14.02
CA TYR A 8 -4.38 -1.77 14.79
C TYR A 8 -4.76 -1.79 16.28
N LYS A 9 -5.27 -0.69 16.82
CA LYS A 9 -5.75 -0.63 18.22
C LYS A 9 -7.07 -1.37 18.42
N ASN A 10 -7.82 -1.60 17.35
CA ASN A 10 -9.07 -2.36 17.38
C ASN A 10 -8.75 -3.83 17.14
N GLU A 11 -9.15 -4.72 18.04
CA GLU A 11 -8.81 -6.15 17.96
C GLU A 11 -9.36 -6.83 16.70
N GLU A 12 -10.57 -6.49 16.29
CA GLU A 12 -11.16 -7.05 15.06
C GLU A 12 -10.43 -6.55 13.82
N ASP A 13 -10.11 -5.25 13.77
CA ASP A 13 -9.36 -4.66 12.68
C ASP A 13 -7.96 -5.28 12.58
N LYS A 14 -7.31 -5.48 13.72
CA LYS A 14 -5.98 -6.08 13.79
C LYS A 14 -5.96 -7.47 13.19
N LYS A 15 -6.97 -8.28 13.44
CA LYS A 15 -7.08 -9.62 12.85
C LYS A 15 -7.11 -9.55 11.33
N VAL A 16 -7.88 -8.61 10.79
CA VAL A 16 -7.99 -8.42 9.34
C VAL A 16 -6.66 -7.92 8.77
N LEU A 17 -6.08 -6.89 9.40
CA LEU A 17 -4.81 -6.29 8.95
C LEU A 17 -3.64 -7.27 8.99
N SER A 18 -3.72 -8.31 9.80
CA SER A 18 -2.67 -9.33 9.94
C SER A 18 -2.81 -10.48 8.95
N GLN A 19 -3.82 -10.46 8.10
CA GLN A 19 -4.02 -11.48 7.08
C GLN A 19 -3.14 -11.23 5.85
N LYS A 20 -2.77 -12.32 5.21
CA LYS A 20 -2.11 -12.28 3.91
C LYS A 20 -3.16 -11.99 2.84
N SER A 21 -2.91 -11.02 1.99
CA SER A 21 -3.86 -10.64 0.94
C SER A 21 -3.82 -11.60 -0.24
N GLU A 22 -4.96 -11.78 -0.88
CA GLU A 22 -5.11 -12.68 -2.01
C GLU A 22 -4.89 -11.97 -3.34
N THR A 23 -4.40 -12.71 -4.31
CA THR A 23 -4.23 -12.23 -5.69
C THR A 23 -5.59 -11.88 -6.30
N VAL A 24 -5.63 -10.80 -7.07
CA VAL A 24 -6.79 -10.43 -7.87
C VAL A 24 -6.80 -11.33 -9.11
N GLU A 25 -7.85 -12.11 -9.27
CA GLU A 25 -8.00 -13.02 -10.40
C GLU A 25 -8.67 -12.34 -11.60
N ASN A 26 -9.65 -11.47 -11.33
CA ASN A 26 -10.40 -10.77 -12.35
C ASN A 26 -10.46 -9.28 -12.01
N ILE A 27 -9.98 -8.45 -12.91
CA ILE A 27 -9.92 -6.98 -12.71
C ILE A 27 -11.30 -6.38 -12.42
N ASN A 28 -12.36 -6.96 -12.95
CA ASN A 28 -13.72 -6.45 -12.72
C ASN A 28 -14.18 -6.58 -11.27
N GLU A 29 -13.58 -7.48 -10.50
CA GLU A 29 -13.89 -7.66 -9.08
C GLU A 29 -13.47 -6.48 -8.23
N VAL A 30 -12.51 -5.68 -8.70
CA VAL A 30 -11.89 -4.64 -7.89
C VAL A 30 -12.14 -3.22 -8.39
N LYS A 31 -13.02 -3.04 -9.36
CA LYS A 31 -13.30 -1.69 -9.90
C LYS A 31 -13.84 -0.73 -8.86
N ASP A 32 -14.80 -1.17 -8.06
CA ASP A 32 -15.35 -0.34 -6.99
C ASP A 32 -14.32 -0.12 -5.89
N LEU A 33 -13.54 -1.15 -5.58
CA LEU A 33 -12.45 -1.06 -4.60
C LEU A 33 -11.41 -0.02 -5.00
N ILE A 34 -11.04 0.02 -6.28
CA ILE A 34 -10.08 1.00 -6.80
C ILE A 34 -10.58 2.42 -6.54
N GLN A 35 -11.83 2.68 -6.85
CA GLN A 35 -12.42 4.00 -6.63
C GLN A 35 -12.47 4.34 -5.14
N ASP A 36 -12.86 3.37 -4.31
CA ASP A 36 -12.91 3.56 -2.85
C ASP A 36 -11.53 3.86 -2.28
N LEU A 37 -10.49 3.18 -2.76
CA LEU A 37 -9.11 3.44 -2.33
C LEU A 37 -8.69 4.87 -2.68
N LYS A 38 -8.95 5.31 -3.90
CA LYS A 38 -8.62 6.67 -4.34
C LYS A 38 -9.39 7.71 -3.55
N ASP A 39 -10.68 7.53 -3.42
CA ASP A 39 -11.54 8.47 -2.68
C ASP A 39 -11.07 8.60 -1.22
N THR A 40 -10.77 7.47 -0.59
CA THR A 40 -10.35 7.47 0.81
C THR A 40 -8.98 8.10 0.97
N LEU A 41 -8.02 7.75 0.13
CA LEU A 41 -6.68 8.34 0.17
C LEU A 41 -6.74 9.85 -0.02
N HIS A 42 -7.47 10.30 -1.03
CA HIS A 42 -7.56 11.73 -1.36
C HIS A 42 -8.33 12.55 -0.32
N SER A 43 -9.12 11.89 0.55
CA SER A 43 -9.84 12.57 1.62
C SER A 43 -8.94 12.94 2.81
N ILE A 44 -7.73 12.40 2.88
CA ILE A 44 -6.82 12.57 4.02
C ILE A 44 -5.63 13.42 3.58
N PRO A 45 -5.44 14.61 4.15
CA PRO A 45 -4.30 15.45 3.82
C PRO A 45 -2.97 14.73 4.07
N ASP A 46 -2.05 14.85 3.12
CA ASP A 46 -0.70 14.30 3.19
C ASP A 46 -0.62 12.76 3.27
N ALA A 47 -1.71 12.05 3.01
CA ALA A 47 -1.70 10.60 2.92
C ALA A 47 -0.90 10.16 1.69
N LYS A 48 -0.04 9.17 1.86
CA LYS A 48 0.91 8.75 0.82
C LYS A 48 0.59 7.41 0.20
N GLY A 49 -0.13 6.57 0.91
CA GLY A 49 -0.47 5.24 0.38
C GLY A 49 -1.58 4.58 1.18
N LEU A 50 -2.24 3.64 0.52
CA LEU A 50 -3.32 2.89 1.14
C LEU A 50 -3.48 1.55 0.43
N SER A 51 -3.52 0.48 1.20
CA SER A 51 -3.74 -0.88 0.71
C SER A 51 -5.18 -1.33 0.98
N ALA A 52 -5.70 -2.20 0.11
CA ALA A 52 -7.07 -2.69 0.22
C ALA A 52 -7.38 -3.32 1.58
N ILE A 53 -6.43 -4.03 2.18
CA ILE A 53 -6.64 -4.66 3.49
C ILE A 53 -6.93 -3.61 4.58
N GLN A 54 -6.44 -2.39 4.43
CA GLN A 54 -6.72 -1.30 5.36
C GLN A 54 -8.16 -0.82 5.26
N LEU A 55 -8.88 -1.19 4.21
CA LEU A 55 -10.32 -0.99 4.07
C LEU A 55 -11.11 -2.28 4.38
N GLY A 56 -10.42 -3.33 4.80
CA GLY A 56 -11.04 -4.61 5.13
C GLY A 56 -11.22 -5.54 3.93
N ILE A 57 -10.63 -5.24 2.80
CA ILE A 57 -10.74 -6.05 1.58
C ILE A 57 -9.46 -6.82 1.35
N ASN A 58 -9.56 -8.14 1.35
CA ASN A 58 -8.42 -9.05 1.25
C ASN A 58 -7.98 -9.27 -0.20
N LYS A 59 -7.47 -8.21 -0.84
CA LYS A 59 -6.99 -8.25 -2.23
C LYS A 59 -5.69 -7.44 -2.37
N ARG A 60 -4.82 -7.88 -3.26
CA ARG A 60 -3.53 -7.23 -3.51
C ARG A 60 -3.70 -6.03 -4.43
N VAL A 61 -4.27 -4.98 -3.89
CA VAL A 61 -4.46 -3.69 -4.56
C VAL A 61 -4.02 -2.58 -3.62
N CYS A 62 -3.21 -1.66 -4.11
CA CYS A 62 -2.83 -0.48 -3.33
C CYS A 62 -2.68 0.74 -4.23
N VAL A 63 -2.72 1.91 -3.60
CA VAL A 63 -2.46 3.18 -4.25
C VAL A 63 -1.28 3.83 -3.52
N CYS A 64 -0.32 4.36 -4.28
CA CYS A 64 0.87 5.03 -3.75
C CYS A 64 0.98 6.41 -4.37
N SER A 65 1.26 7.43 -3.57
CA SER A 65 1.27 8.82 -4.01
C SER A 65 2.43 9.58 -3.38
N TRP A 66 3.18 10.31 -4.20
CA TRP A 66 4.23 11.21 -3.74
C TRP A 66 4.35 12.39 -4.70
N GLY A 67 4.21 13.59 -4.17
CA GLY A 67 4.21 14.79 -5.00
C GLY A 67 3.03 14.77 -5.96
N SER A 68 3.28 14.95 -7.25
CA SER A 68 2.26 14.88 -8.29
C SER A 68 2.08 13.50 -8.89
N ASP A 69 2.89 12.52 -8.44
CA ASP A 69 2.85 11.15 -8.95
C ASP A 69 1.93 10.29 -8.11
N GLU A 70 1.08 9.52 -8.76
CA GLU A 70 0.22 8.54 -8.10
C GLU A 70 0.14 7.30 -8.98
N VAL A 71 0.28 6.13 -8.37
CA VAL A 71 0.22 4.86 -9.08
C VAL A 71 -0.70 3.89 -8.36
N LEU A 72 -1.56 3.23 -9.12
CA LEU A 72 -2.39 2.14 -8.64
C LEU A 72 -1.72 0.83 -9.04
N LEU A 73 -1.49 -0.03 -8.06
CA LEU A 73 -0.79 -1.30 -8.25
C LEU A 73 -1.73 -2.45 -7.92
N ILE A 74 -1.94 -3.33 -8.90
CA ILE A 74 -2.73 -4.56 -8.72
C ILE A 74 -1.76 -5.73 -8.88
N ASN A 75 -1.74 -6.64 -7.92
CA ASN A 75 -0.83 -7.78 -7.86
C ASN A 75 0.63 -7.38 -8.05
N PRO A 76 1.12 -6.36 -7.35
CA PRO A 76 2.50 -5.90 -7.57
C PRO A 76 3.52 -6.90 -7.04
N VAL A 77 4.64 -6.99 -7.76
CA VAL A 77 5.78 -7.84 -7.37
C VAL A 77 7.05 -7.03 -7.57
N ILE A 78 7.86 -6.92 -6.53
CA ILE A 78 9.19 -6.33 -6.66
C ILE A 78 10.09 -7.36 -7.32
N THR A 79 10.59 -7.02 -8.51
CA THR A 79 11.43 -7.92 -9.31
C THR A 79 12.91 -7.65 -9.12
N ARG A 80 13.28 -6.47 -8.64
CA ARG A 80 14.66 -6.07 -8.40
C ARG A 80 14.69 -4.95 -7.37
N SER A 81 15.75 -4.89 -6.57
CA SER A 81 15.95 -3.85 -5.58
C SER A 81 17.42 -3.47 -5.51
N ARG A 82 17.72 -2.25 -5.05
CA ARG A 82 19.09 -1.76 -4.95
C ARG A 82 19.19 -0.72 -3.85
N GLY A 83 20.32 -0.77 -3.11
CA GLY A 83 20.68 0.21 -2.11
C GLY A 83 19.79 0.22 -0.89
N GLU A 84 20.09 1.11 0.03
CA GLU A 84 19.34 1.29 1.26
C GLU A 84 19.07 2.76 1.52
N GLN A 85 17.99 3.04 2.20
CA GLN A 85 17.62 4.37 2.66
C GLN A 85 16.78 4.23 3.92
N ALA A 86 16.69 5.30 4.70
CA ALA A 86 15.82 5.33 5.86
C ALA A 86 15.04 6.64 5.88
N TYR A 87 13.72 6.53 5.92
CA TYR A 87 12.82 7.67 6.04
C TYR A 87 11.92 7.51 7.24
N LEU A 88 11.45 8.63 7.74
CA LEU A 88 10.42 8.64 8.77
C LEU A 88 9.08 8.25 8.10
N GLU A 89 8.48 7.17 8.58
CA GLU A 89 7.20 6.67 8.06
C GLU A 89 6.09 6.79 9.08
N GLY A 90 4.89 7.03 8.58
CA GLY A 90 3.63 6.87 9.31
C GLY A 90 2.76 5.86 8.59
N CYS A 91 1.69 5.44 9.23
CA CYS A 91 0.70 4.54 8.63
C CYS A 91 -0.70 4.95 9.08
N LEU A 92 -1.63 5.01 8.14
CA LEU A 92 -3.01 5.40 8.43
C LEU A 92 -3.70 4.44 9.40
N SER A 93 -3.23 3.19 9.49
CA SER A 93 -3.74 2.19 10.44
C SER A 93 -3.03 2.22 11.80
N VAL A 94 -2.01 3.06 11.96
CA VAL A 94 -1.28 3.26 13.22
C VAL A 94 -1.15 4.77 13.46
N PRO A 95 -2.26 5.47 13.71
CA PRO A 95 -2.24 6.93 13.84
C PRO A 95 -1.33 7.41 14.98
N GLY A 96 -0.59 8.48 14.73
CA GLY A 96 0.23 9.12 15.73
C GLY A 96 1.58 8.48 16.00
N ILE A 97 1.90 7.39 15.32
CA ILE A 97 3.19 6.69 15.45
C ILE A 97 4.01 6.94 14.18
N TYR A 98 5.25 7.38 14.39
CA TYR A 98 6.20 7.62 13.31
C TYR A 98 7.52 6.98 13.67
N LYS A 99 8.12 6.25 12.73
CA LYS A 99 9.40 5.57 12.93
C LYS A 99 10.25 5.67 11.69
N LYS A 100 11.56 5.72 11.88
CA LYS A 100 12.51 5.57 10.78
C LYS A 100 12.56 4.10 10.40
N VAL A 101 12.31 3.83 9.13
CA VAL A 101 12.31 2.47 8.59
C VAL A 101 13.33 2.38 7.47
N THR A 102 14.19 1.37 7.53
CA THR A 102 15.19 1.10 6.48
C THR A 102 14.52 0.30 5.38
N ARG A 103 14.65 0.79 4.14
CA ARG A 103 14.07 0.17 2.95
C ARG A 103 15.04 0.23 1.79
N PHE A 104 14.74 -0.46 0.71
CA PHE A 104 15.52 -0.34 -0.51
C PHE A 104 15.38 1.07 -1.10
N GLN A 105 16.50 1.64 -1.51
CA GLN A 105 16.54 2.97 -2.10
C GLN A 105 15.81 3.00 -3.45
N LYS A 106 15.91 1.92 -4.24
CA LYS A 106 15.23 1.81 -5.52
C LYS A 106 14.66 0.41 -5.69
N VAL A 107 13.45 0.34 -6.24
CA VAL A 107 12.77 -0.91 -6.54
C VAL A 107 12.24 -0.89 -7.98
N TRP A 108 12.23 -2.07 -8.60
CA TRP A 108 11.58 -2.34 -9.86
C TRP A 108 10.38 -3.22 -9.56
N CYS A 109 9.22 -2.80 -10.03
CA CYS A 109 7.97 -3.45 -9.70
C CYS A 109 7.18 -3.79 -10.95
N SER A 110 6.69 -5.02 -11.02
CA SER A 110 5.80 -5.50 -12.07
C SER A 110 4.39 -5.55 -11.49
N TYR A 111 3.39 -5.07 -12.21
CA TYR A 111 2.02 -4.99 -11.69
C TYR A 111 1.00 -4.93 -12.81
N LEU A 112 -0.28 -5.08 -12.48
CA LEU A 112 -1.39 -4.81 -13.39
C LEU A 112 -1.95 -3.41 -13.11
N ASP A 113 -2.26 -2.68 -14.19
CA ASP A 113 -2.92 -1.38 -14.08
C ASP A 113 -4.45 -1.54 -13.98
N GLU A 114 -5.18 -0.41 -13.94
CA GLU A 114 -6.65 -0.41 -13.82
C GLU A 114 -7.35 -1.12 -14.97
N ASN A 115 -6.68 -1.22 -16.12
CA ASN A 115 -7.23 -1.86 -17.32
C ASN A 115 -6.83 -3.34 -17.40
N GLY A 116 -6.12 -3.85 -16.40
CA GLY A 116 -5.64 -5.23 -16.38
C GLY A 116 -4.41 -5.45 -17.25
N LYS A 117 -3.75 -4.39 -17.67
CA LYS A 117 -2.53 -4.48 -18.48
C LYS A 117 -1.31 -4.65 -17.59
N GLN A 118 -0.40 -5.52 -17.98
CA GLN A 118 0.87 -5.72 -17.31
C GLN A 118 1.76 -4.49 -17.52
N GLN A 119 2.26 -3.94 -16.42
CA GLN A 119 3.11 -2.76 -16.41
C GLN A 119 4.36 -3.00 -15.56
N LYS A 120 5.37 -2.17 -15.78
CA LYS A 120 6.59 -2.16 -14.96
C LYS A 120 6.95 -0.73 -14.61
N ILE A 121 7.38 -0.51 -13.37
CA ILE A 121 7.91 0.79 -12.94
C ILE A 121 9.22 0.58 -12.20
N ALA A 122 10.04 1.62 -12.18
CA ALA A 122 11.23 1.71 -11.36
C ALA A 122 11.13 3.01 -10.58
N GLN A 123 11.20 2.93 -9.25
CA GLN A 123 11.04 4.10 -8.39
C GLN A 123 12.13 4.12 -7.31
N GLY A 124 12.70 5.31 -7.09
CA GLY A 124 13.65 5.56 -6.02
C GLY A 124 13.06 6.49 -4.97
N GLY A 125 13.85 6.80 -3.95
CA GLY A 125 13.49 7.78 -2.93
C GLY A 125 12.20 7.44 -2.19
N ARG A 126 11.39 8.46 -1.94
CA ARG A 126 10.15 8.31 -1.16
C ARG A 126 9.13 7.38 -1.82
N MET A 127 8.99 7.42 -3.14
CA MET A 127 8.04 6.52 -3.80
C MET A 127 8.44 5.07 -3.63
N SER A 128 9.75 4.74 -3.67
CA SER A 128 10.24 3.40 -3.36
C SER A 128 9.83 2.98 -1.96
N ASP A 129 10.01 3.87 -0.99
CA ASP A 129 9.64 3.66 0.40
C ASP A 129 8.14 3.37 0.56
N ILE A 130 7.31 4.20 -0.07
CA ILE A 130 5.85 4.09 -0.01
C ILE A 130 5.38 2.77 -0.61
N ILE A 131 5.92 2.39 -1.77
CA ILE A 131 5.57 1.13 -2.43
C ILE A 131 5.88 -0.06 -1.49
N GLN A 132 7.07 -0.09 -0.91
CA GLN A 132 7.46 -1.18 -0.02
C GLN A 132 6.57 -1.26 1.21
N HIS A 133 6.20 -0.10 1.79
CA HIS A 133 5.29 -0.04 2.93
C HIS A 133 3.93 -0.67 2.58
N GLU A 134 3.37 -0.31 1.43
CA GLU A 134 2.07 -0.85 1.02
C GLU A 134 2.13 -2.34 0.71
N LEU A 135 3.23 -2.81 0.12
CA LEU A 135 3.40 -4.24 -0.14
C LEU A 135 3.55 -5.05 1.16
N ASP A 136 4.09 -4.47 2.22
CA ASP A 136 4.13 -5.12 3.53
C ASP A 136 2.71 -5.47 4.00
N HIS A 137 1.75 -4.59 3.79
CA HIS A 137 0.36 -4.83 4.17
C HIS A 137 -0.22 -6.08 3.50
N PHE A 138 0.21 -6.41 2.28
CA PHE A 138 -0.24 -7.62 1.59
C PHE A 138 0.23 -8.89 2.28
N GLU A 139 1.32 -8.83 3.05
CA GLU A 139 1.83 -9.95 3.83
C GLU A 139 1.35 -9.94 5.28
N GLY A 140 0.41 -9.05 5.60
CA GLY A 140 -0.11 -8.91 6.96
C GLY A 140 0.87 -8.21 7.90
N GLU A 141 1.79 -7.43 7.37
CA GLU A 141 2.87 -6.79 8.13
C GLU A 141 2.79 -5.27 8.10
N CYS A 142 3.20 -4.65 9.20
CA CYS A 142 3.39 -3.21 9.28
C CYS A 142 4.55 -2.92 10.23
N LYS A 143 5.64 -2.35 9.72
CA LYS A 143 6.84 -2.10 10.51
C LYS A 143 6.64 -1.07 11.61
N LEU A 144 5.59 -0.25 11.54
CA LEU A 144 5.26 0.70 12.58
C LEU A 144 4.54 0.04 13.76
N TYR A 145 4.01 -1.15 13.56
CA TYR A 145 3.27 -1.89 14.56
C TYR A 145 4.00 -3.17 15.01
N ASN A 146 4.52 -3.96 14.07
CA ASN A 146 5.09 -5.30 14.32
C ASN A 146 6.58 -5.31 14.66
N GLU A 147 7.21 -4.23 15.00
CA GLU A 147 8.64 -4.23 15.17
C GLU A 147 9.16 -4.90 16.42
#